data_0777713030fa4615ae1bd591c612d62d
#
_entry.id   0777713030fa4615ae1bd591c612d62d
#
_cell.length_a   1.000
_cell.length_b   1.000
_cell.length_c   1.000
_cell.angle_alpha   90.00
_cell.angle_beta   90.00
_cell.angle_gamma   90.00
#
_symmetry.space_group_name_H-M   'P 1'
#
loop_
_entity.id
_entity.type
_entity.pdbx_description
1 polymer ?
#
loop_
_entity_poly.entity_id
_entity_poly.type
_entity_poly.pdbx_seq_one_letter_code
_entity_poly.pdbx_strand_id
1 'polypeptide(L)'
;MERDAAREGKMIVGDKSPSSTIHGQAVRDAYTIYPDAKLVYIVRDGRDVLISERFRNFVEESKFLSAEDKRIIEDLRKDQTPFTNGARSIFTETFIRRVAKGWVTDLKETEDEAQRLYSQNYFGLRYEDLLAKPFDEMSRLWKFLDVKKISKSLEKEIKAEMSSNPDEEWQSKRNGDISSFLPKGQAGNWQRLFTERDKVVFKEIAGEMLVKWKYEKGLNW
;
A
#
# COMPACT_ATOMS: atom_id res chain seq x y z
N MET A 1 9.46 13.98 19.82
CA MET A 1 8.43 14.54 18.94
C MET A 1 7.83 15.84 19.44
N GLU A 2 7.10 15.89 20.57
CA GLU A 2 6.49 17.16 21.06
C GLU A 2 7.51 18.28 21.33
N ARG A 3 8.70 17.95 21.89
CA ARG A 3 9.75 18.96 22.16
C ARG A 3 10.34 19.57 20.89
N ASP A 4 10.44 18.79 19.82
CA ASP A 4 10.99 19.26 18.54
C ASP A 4 9.98 20.13 17.79
N ALA A 5 8.70 19.74 17.80
CA ALA A 5 7.62 20.55 17.26
C ALA A 5 7.49 21.92 17.95
N ALA A 6 7.57 21.95 19.27
CA ALA A 6 7.52 23.20 20.03
C ALA A 6 8.70 24.15 19.70
N ARG A 7 9.90 23.61 19.44
CA ARG A 7 11.07 24.39 19.02
C ARG A 7 10.90 25.01 17.62
N GLU A 8 10.21 24.33 16.72
CA GLU A 8 9.98 24.79 15.35
C GLU A 8 8.69 25.58 15.18
N GLY A 9 7.91 25.78 16.23
CA GLY A 9 6.61 26.45 16.16
C GLY A 9 5.56 25.67 15.35
N LYS A 10 5.72 24.35 15.22
CA LYS A 10 4.77 23.48 14.53
C LYS A 10 3.56 23.21 15.43
N MET A 11 2.36 23.30 14.85
CA MET A 11 1.11 23.06 15.58
C MET A 11 0.68 21.59 15.54
N ILE A 12 1.15 20.83 14.56
CA ILE A 12 0.81 19.43 14.37
C ILE A 12 2.10 18.62 14.22
N VAL A 13 2.17 17.53 14.95
CA VAL A 13 3.26 16.56 14.89
C VAL A 13 2.65 15.21 14.57
N GLY A 14 3.25 14.50 13.65
CA GLY A 14 2.82 13.17 13.27
C GLY A 14 3.98 12.19 13.22
N ASP A 15 3.66 10.92 13.38
CA ASP A 15 4.54 9.80 13.11
C ASP A 15 3.94 8.94 12.00
N LYS A 16 4.80 8.35 11.18
CA LYS A 16 4.41 7.44 10.12
C LYS A 16 5.06 6.10 10.36
N SER A 17 4.26 5.11 10.68
CA SER A 17 4.70 3.73 10.85
C SER A 17 4.09 2.83 9.78
N PRO A 18 4.90 2.04 9.05
CA PRO A 18 4.35 1.03 8.15
C PRO A 18 3.78 -0.11 8.99
N SER A 19 2.45 -0.27 8.98
CA SER A 19 1.78 -1.39 9.62
C SER A 19 1.68 -2.55 8.63
N SER A 20 2.67 -3.43 8.61
CA SER A 20 2.64 -4.57 7.70
C SER A 20 2.59 -5.94 8.39
N THR A 21 2.80 -6.00 9.71
CA THR A 21 2.94 -7.28 10.42
C THR A 21 2.27 -7.32 11.79
N ILE A 22 1.76 -6.19 12.29
CA ILE A 22 1.28 -6.08 13.67
C ILE A 22 -0.25 -5.91 13.73
N HIS A 23 -0.88 -5.71 12.55
CA HIS A 23 -2.34 -5.59 12.43
C HIS A 23 -2.95 -4.62 13.47
N GLY A 24 -4.06 -4.95 14.06
CA GLY A 24 -4.70 -4.14 15.09
C GLY A 24 -3.86 -3.88 16.34
N GLN A 25 -2.79 -4.63 16.60
CA GLN A 25 -1.90 -4.39 17.75
C GLN A 25 -1.22 -3.02 17.67
N ALA A 26 -0.77 -2.60 16.48
CA ALA A 26 -0.17 -1.27 16.31
C ALA A 26 -1.13 -0.14 16.68
N VAL A 27 -2.42 -0.32 16.39
CA VAL A 27 -3.48 0.64 16.77
C VAL A 27 -3.66 0.69 18.28
N ARG A 28 -3.67 -0.46 18.96
CA ARG A 28 -3.77 -0.56 20.43
C ARG A 28 -2.58 0.09 21.12
N ASP A 29 -1.37 -0.19 20.61
CA ASP A 29 -0.14 0.37 21.17
C ASP A 29 -0.09 1.89 20.98
N ALA A 30 -0.45 2.38 19.79
CA ALA A 30 -0.56 3.81 19.52
C ALA A 30 -1.58 4.48 20.44
N TYR A 31 -2.75 3.87 20.66
CA TYR A 31 -3.76 4.39 21.54
C TYR A 31 -3.32 4.44 23.01
N THR A 32 -2.55 3.46 23.45
CA THR A 32 -2.01 3.44 24.83
C THR A 32 -1.08 4.63 25.11
N ILE A 33 -0.33 5.08 24.08
CA ILE A 33 0.61 6.19 24.19
C ILE A 33 -0.07 7.53 23.87
N TYR A 34 -0.95 7.55 22.88
CA TYR A 34 -1.58 8.74 22.32
C TYR A 34 -3.10 8.58 22.16
N PRO A 35 -3.87 8.49 23.25
CA PRO A 35 -5.31 8.25 23.18
C PRO A 35 -6.09 9.39 22.49
N ASP A 36 -5.56 10.62 22.53
CA ASP A 36 -6.17 11.81 21.93
C ASP A 36 -5.67 12.11 20.51
N ALA A 37 -4.80 11.27 19.97
CA ALA A 37 -4.27 11.46 18.62
C ALA A 37 -5.34 11.26 17.55
N LYS A 38 -5.09 11.81 16.38
CA LYS A 38 -5.86 11.52 15.16
C LYS A 38 -5.14 10.45 14.37
N LEU A 39 -5.81 9.31 14.16
CA LEU A 39 -5.27 8.19 13.43
C LEU A 39 -5.65 8.30 11.94
N VAL A 40 -4.65 8.31 11.08
CA VAL A 40 -4.81 8.29 9.62
C VAL A 40 -4.35 6.93 9.10
N TYR A 41 -5.22 6.22 8.39
CA TYR A 41 -4.89 4.94 7.78
C TYR A 41 -5.01 5.01 6.26
N ILE A 42 -3.92 4.73 5.57
CA ILE A 42 -3.88 4.71 4.10
C ILE A 42 -3.93 3.26 3.64
N VAL A 43 -4.97 2.93 2.89
CA VAL A 43 -5.21 1.61 2.32
C VAL A 43 -4.86 1.60 0.84
N ARG A 44 -4.16 0.57 0.40
CA ARG A 44 -3.86 0.33 -1.02
C ARG A 44 -4.59 -0.92 -1.51
N ASP A 45 -4.93 -0.95 -2.80
CA ASP A 45 -5.51 -2.15 -3.44
C ASP A 45 -4.63 -3.37 -3.17
N GLY A 46 -5.22 -4.40 -2.56
CA GLY A 46 -4.50 -5.61 -2.17
C GLY A 46 -3.85 -6.35 -3.33
N ARG A 47 -4.37 -6.19 -4.54
CA ARG A 47 -3.80 -6.76 -5.77
C ARG A 47 -2.47 -6.08 -6.14
N ASP A 48 -2.40 -4.76 -5.99
CA ASP A 48 -1.15 -4.02 -6.18
C ASP A 48 -0.17 -4.19 -5.00
N VAL A 49 -0.68 -4.43 -3.79
CA VAL A 49 0.15 -4.85 -2.64
C VAL A 49 0.80 -6.20 -2.91
N LEU A 50 0.06 -7.17 -3.45
CA LEU A 50 0.57 -8.48 -3.84
C LEU A 50 1.72 -8.36 -4.85
N ILE A 51 1.58 -7.50 -5.85
CA ILE A 51 2.62 -7.23 -6.84
C ILE A 51 3.86 -6.63 -6.18
N SER A 52 3.67 -5.59 -5.37
CA SER A 52 4.77 -4.91 -4.68
C SER A 52 5.56 -5.87 -3.78
N GLU A 53 4.85 -6.70 -3.00
CA GLU A 53 5.44 -7.73 -2.15
C GLU A 53 6.21 -8.77 -2.97
N ARG A 54 5.67 -9.19 -4.12
CA ARG A 54 6.32 -10.16 -4.99
C ARG A 54 7.65 -9.65 -5.51
N PHE A 55 7.66 -8.44 -6.03
CA PHE A 55 8.90 -7.85 -6.54
C PHE A 55 9.91 -7.56 -5.44
N ARG A 56 9.47 -7.12 -4.27
CA ARG A 56 10.35 -7.00 -3.12
C ARG A 56 11.05 -8.32 -2.81
N ASN A 57 10.29 -9.43 -2.77
CA ASN A 57 10.86 -10.76 -2.52
C ASN A 57 11.85 -11.18 -3.60
N PHE A 58 11.60 -10.84 -4.86
CA PHE A 58 12.49 -11.16 -5.98
C PHE A 58 13.80 -10.35 -5.91
N VAL A 59 13.69 -9.04 -5.69
CA VAL A 59 14.84 -8.14 -5.62
C VAL A 59 15.71 -8.42 -4.40
N GLU A 60 15.11 -8.75 -3.28
CA GLU A 60 15.82 -9.07 -2.03
C GLU A 60 16.35 -10.51 -2.00
N GLU A 61 16.09 -11.30 -3.05
CA GLU A 61 16.44 -12.73 -3.11
C GLU A 61 16.07 -13.44 -1.79
N SER A 62 14.86 -13.18 -1.33
CA SER A 62 14.37 -13.63 -0.03
C SER A 62 14.66 -15.11 0.18
N LYS A 63 15.22 -15.45 1.34
CA LYS A 63 15.48 -16.85 1.76
C LYS A 63 14.21 -17.72 1.82
N PHE A 64 13.04 -17.10 1.72
CA PHE A 64 11.75 -17.79 1.71
C PHE A 64 11.25 -18.13 0.30
N LEU A 65 12.04 -17.85 -0.76
CA LEU A 65 11.68 -18.24 -2.11
C LEU A 65 11.70 -19.76 -2.27
N SER A 66 10.58 -20.33 -2.72
CA SER A 66 10.47 -21.73 -3.09
C SER A 66 11.27 -22.04 -4.36
N ALA A 67 11.44 -23.33 -4.67
CA ALA A 67 12.05 -23.74 -5.93
C ALA A 67 11.23 -23.26 -7.15
N GLU A 68 9.90 -23.21 -7.02
CA GLU A 68 9.01 -22.66 -8.06
C GLU A 68 9.21 -21.16 -8.23
N ASP A 69 9.33 -20.40 -7.14
CA ASP A 69 9.62 -18.97 -7.19
C ASP A 69 10.93 -18.67 -7.92
N LYS A 70 11.98 -19.45 -7.65
CA LYS A 70 13.27 -19.31 -8.32
C LYS A 70 13.17 -19.57 -9.83
N ARG A 71 12.40 -20.58 -10.25
CA ARG A 71 12.16 -20.84 -11.67
C ARG A 71 11.40 -19.68 -12.33
N ILE A 72 10.41 -19.12 -11.65
CA ILE A 72 9.67 -17.95 -12.16
C ILE A 72 10.65 -16.77 -12.38
N ILE A 73 11.57 -16.49 -11.43
CA ILE A 73 12.57 -15.44 -11.57
C ILE A 73 13.51 -15.71 -12.76
N GLU A 74 14.01 -16.94 -12.88
CA GLU A 74 14.87 -17.34 -14.00
C GLU A 74 14.18 -17.15 -15.35
N ASP A 75 12.94 -17.56 -15.46
CA ASP A 75 12.16 -17.43 -16.69
C ASP A 75 11.81 -15.95 -16.98
N LEU A 76 11.47 -15.16 -15.95
CA LEU A 76 11.23 -13.72 -16.06
C LEU A 76 12.49 -12.98 -16.56
N ARG A 77 13.69 -13.40 -16.14
CA ARG A 77 14.97 -12.85 -16.60
C ARG A 77 15.25 -13.19 -18.07
N LYS A 78 14.78 -14.37 -18.55
CA LYS A 78 14.97 -14.79 -19.94
C LYS A 78 14.02 -14.06 -20.89
N ASP A 79 12.73 -13.99 -20.53
CA ASP A 79 11.68 -13.35 -21.35
C ASP A 79 10.57 -12.81 -20.44
N GLN A 80 10.43 -11.50 -20.42
CA GLN A 80 9.41 -10.79 -19.64
C GLN A 80 8.04 -10.77 -20.32
N THR A 81 7.98 -11.01 -21.62
CA THR A 81 6.77 -10.85 -22.44
C THR A 81 5.57 -11.65 -21.95
N PRO A 82 5.69 -12.96 -21.62
CA PRO A 82 4.55 -13.75 -21.15
C PRO A 82 3.98 -13.27 -19.82
N PHE A 83 4.80 -12.61 -19.00
CA PHE A 83 4.42 -12.11 -17.68
C PHE A 83 3.78 -10.73 -17.74
N THR A 84 4.14 -9.93 -18.76
CA THR A 84 3.61 -8.56 -18.92
C THR A 84 2.23 -8.52 -19.56
N ASN A 85 1.84 -9.55 -20.26
CA ASN A 85 0.55 -9.66 -20.95
C ASN A 85 -0.45 -10.58 -20.24
N GLY A 86 -0.13 -11.03 -19.00
CA GLY A 86 -1.00 -11.90 -18.22
C GLY A 86 -1.11 -13.35 -18.72
N ALA A 87 -0.29 -13.76 -19.71
CA ALA A 87 -0.29 -15.15 -20.19
C ALA A 87 0.34 -16.12 -19.18
N ARG A 88 1.30 -15.63 -18.41
CA ARG A 88 1.99 -16.39 -17.36
C ARG A 88 2.04 -15.61 -16.06
N SER A 89 1.75 -16.31 -14.96
CA SER A 89 1.77 -15.69 -13.64
C SER A 89 3.19 -15.51 -13.09
N ILE A 90 3.42 -14.38 -12.43
CA ILE A 90 4.60 -14.16 -11.60
C ILE A 90 4.43 -14.74 -10.19
N PHE A 91 3.29 -15.33 -9.88
CA PHE A 91 2.94 -15.80 -8.54
C PHE A 91 2.78 -17.30 -8.47
N THR A 92 3.18 -17.87 -7.32
CA THR A 92 2.67 -19.17 -6.89
C THR A 92 1.33 -18.98 -6.18
N GLU A 93 0.45 -19.99 -6.22
CA GLU A 93 -0.83 -19.93 -5.52
C GLU A 93 -0.65 -19.71 -4.00
N THR A 94 0.31 -20.40 -3.41
CA THR A 94 0.65 -20.24 -1.98
C THR A 94 1.02 -18.80 -1.64
N PHE A 95 1.76 -18.13 -2.53
CA PHE A 95 2.12 -16.73 -2.33
C PHE A 95 0.88 -15.83 -2.37
N ILE A 96 0.00 -16.01 -3.36
CA ILE A 96 -1.24 -15.23 -3.47
C ILE A 96 -2.08 -15.41 -2.19
N ARG A 97 -2.33 -16.66 -1.79
CA ARG A 97 -3.15 -16.99 -0.62
C ARG A 97 -2.58 -16.36 0.66
N ARG A 98 -1.28 -16.44 0.85
CA ARG A 98 -0.61 -15.87 2.02
C ARG A 98 -0.76 -14.35 2.09
N VAL A 99 -0.44 -13.66 0.99
CA VAL A 99 -0.46 -12.18 0.97
C VAL A 99 -1.89 -11.65 0.99
N ALA A 100 -2.81 -12.26 0.23
CA ALA A 100 -4.23 -11.87 0.25
C ALA A 100 -4.85 -12.03 1.65
N LYS A 101 -4.57 -13.14 2.33
CA LYS A 101 -5.03 -13.37 3.71
C LYS A 101 -4.43 -12.33 4.68
N GLY A 102 -3.13 -12.06 4.57
CA GLY A 102 -2.47 -11.04 5.37
C GLY A 102 -3.10 -9.66 5.18
N TRP A 103 -3.34 -9.26 3.93
CA TRP A 103 -3.98 -7.98 3.59
C TRP A 103 -5.40 -7.87 4.17
N VAL A 104 -6.22 -8.91 4.04
CA VAL A 104 -7.58 -8.93 4.62
C VAL A 104 -7.55 -8.85 6.14
N THR A 105 -6.66 -9.60 6.78
CA THR A 105 -6.52 -9.60 8.25
C THR A 105 -6.06 -8.25 8.75
N ASP A 106 -5.04 -7.66 8.12
CA ASP A 106 -4.51 -6.34 8.49
C ASP A 106 -5.59 -5.26 8.38
N LEU A 107 -6.29 -5.21 7.26
CA LEU A 107 -7.38 -4.24 7.06
C LEU A 107 -8.49 -4.40 8.09
N LYS A 108 -8.94 -5.63 8.32
CA LYS A 108 -10.03 -5.89 9.26
C LYS A 108 -9.65 -5.51 10.68
N GLU A 109 -8.53 -6.02 11.18
CA GLU A 109 -8.10 -5.77 12.55
C GLU A 109 -7.74 -4.31 12.79
N THR A 110 -7.06 -3.66 11.82
CA THR A 110 -6.71 -2.24 11.93
C THR A 110 -7.96 -1.37 11.95
N GLU A 111 -8.91 -1.62 11.06
CA GLU A 111 -10.16 -0.84 10.99
C GLU A 111 -11.05 -1.05 12.23
N ASP A 112 -11.23 -2.30 12.65
CA ASP A 112 -12.04 -2.63 13.82
C ASP A 112 -11.47 -1.96 15.09
N GLU A 113 -10.15 -2.04 15.32
CA GLU A 113 -9.50 -1.40 16.45
C GLU A 113 -9.48 0.14 16.33
N ALA A 114 -9.27 0.67 15.15
CA ALA A 114 -9.29 2.11 14.92
C ALA A 114 -10.68 2.71 15.19
N GLN A 115 -11.74 2.07 14.71
CA GLN A 115 -13.10 2.48 14.98
C GLN A 115 -13.44 2.39 16.47
N ARG A 116 -13.03 1.32 17.13
CA ARG A 116 -13.30 1.08 18.55
C ARG A 116 -12.60 2.09 19.46
N LEU A 117 -11.32 2.39 19.18
CA LEU A 117 -10.47 3.17 20.07
C LEU A 117 -10.48 4.67 19.73
N TYR A 118 -10.38 5.00 18.46
CA TYR A 118 -10.27 6.40 18.00
C TYR A 118 -11.60 7.00 17.54
N SER A 119 -12.59 6.16 17.16
CA SER A 119 -13.91 6.62 16.76
C SER A 119 -13.86 7.78 15.74
N GLN A 120 -14.30 8.98 16.14
CA GLN A 120 -14.27 10.17 15.30
C GLN A 120 -12.85 10.70 14.98
N ASN A 121 -11.85 10.27 15.72
CA ASN A 121 -10.45 10.59 15.48
C ASN A 121 -9.78 9.60 14.52
N TYR A 122 -10.54 8.78 13.80
CA TYR A 122 -10.06 7.88 12.76
C TYR A 122 -10.42 8.37 11.36
N PHE A 123 -9.44 8.36 10.46
CA PHE A 123 -9.61 8.74 9.07
C PHE A 123 -8.96 7.70 8.15
N GLY A 124 -9.79 6.96 7.42
CA GLY A 124 -9.36 6.02 6.39
C GLY A 124 -9.41 6.63 5.00
N LEU A 125 -8.37 6.44 4.19
CA LEU A 125 -8.36 6.85 2.79
C LEU A 125 -7.69 5.80 1.91
N ARG A 126 -8.08 5.76 0.62
CA ARG A 126 -7.43 4.89 -0.36
C ARG A 126 -6.26 5.61 -1.02
N TYR A 127 -5.16 4.90 -1.17
CA TYR A 127 -3.98 5.37 -1.88
C TYR A 127 -4.30 5.80 -3.32
N GLU A 128 -5.16 5.06 -3.99
CA GLU A 128 -5.57 5.32 -5.37
C GLU A 128 -6.38 6.61 -5.51
N ASP A 129 -7.23 6.93 -4.53
CA ASP A 129 -7.97 8.20 -4.51
C ASP A 129 -7.00 9.37 -4.29
N LEU A 130 -6.00 9.19 -3.42
CA LEU A 130 -4.96 10.20 -3.21
C LEU A 130 -4.14 10.45 -4.48
N LEU A 131 -3.84 9.41 -5.27
CA LEU A 131 -3.16 9.59 -6.56
C LEU A 131 -4.05 10.25 -7.61
N ALA A 132 -5.32 9.86 -7.69
CA ALA A 132 -6.25 10.36 -8.70
C ALA A 132 -6.72 11.79 -8.44
N LYS A 133 -6.93 12.14 -7.16
CA LYS A 133 -7.50 13.43 -6.72
C LYS A 133 -6.77 13.98 -5.48
N PRO A 134 -5.46 14.23 -5.59
CA PRO A 134 -4.61 14.54 -4.43
C PRO A 134 -5.11 15.74 -3.62
N PHE A 135 -5.55 16.81 -4.29
CA PHE A 135 -6.00 18.01 -3.60
C PHE A 135 -7.34 17.84 -2.90
N ASP A 136 -8.25 17.01 -3.45
CA ASP A 136 -9.52 16.72 -2.83
C ASP A 136 -9.31 15.87 -1.56
N GLU A 137 -8.52 14.81 -1.66
CA GLU A 137 -8.21 13.94 -0.53
C GLU A 137 -7.38 14.65 0.55
N MET A 138 -6.40 15.45 0.15
CA MET A 138 -5.64 16.26 1.10
C MET A 138 -6.53 17.31 1.77
N SER A 139 -7.49 17.91 1.07
CA SER A 139 -8.44 18.85 1.67
C SER A 139 -9.32 18.19 2.72
N ARG A 140 -9.76 16.95 2.47
CA ARG A 140 -10.50 16.14 3.47
C ARG A 140 -9.64 15.83 4.68
N LEU A 141 -8.39 15.43 4.46
CA LEU A 141 -7.44 15.13 5.52
C LEU A 141 -7.12 16.38 6.37
N TRP A 142 -6.89 17.53 5.74
CA TRP A 142 -6.63 18.78 6.47
C TRP A 142 -7.83 19.23 7.30
N LYS A 143 -9.05 19.08 6.77
CA LYS A 143 -10.27 19.32 7.54
C LYS A 143 -10.34 18.39 8.76
N PHE A 144 -10.03 17.12 8.59
CA PHE A 144 -9.95 16.16 9.69
C PHE A 144 -8.89 16.54 10.72
N LEU A 145 -7.75 17.05 10.28
CA LEU A 145 -6.63 17.49 11.16
C LEU A 145 -6.83 18.90 11.74
N ASP A 146 -7.96 19.59 11.45
CA ASP A 146 -8.25 20.97 11.84
C ASP A 146 -7.24 22.01 11.33
N VAL A 147 -6.64 21.73 10.16
CA VAL A 147 -5.73 22.67 9.49
C VAL A 147 -6.55 23.77 8.80
N LYS A 148 -6.37 25.02 9.23
CA LYS A 148 -7.22 26.15 8.79
C LYS A 148 -6.80 26.77 7.47
N LYS A 149 -5.57 26.65 7.04
CA LYS A 149 -5.05 27.28 5.80
C LYS A 149 -3.98 26.41 5.14
N ILE A 150 -4.14 26.23 3.84
CA ILE A 150 -3.13 25.65 2.96
C ILE A 150 -2.42 26.81 2.25
N SER A 151 -1.10 26.86 2.34
CA SER A 151 -0.31 27.85 1.63
C SER A 151 -0.10 27.46 0.17
N LYS A 152 0.07 28.46 -0.71
CA LYS A 152 0.46 28.21 -2.12
C LYS A 152 1.81 27.50 -2.24
N SER A 153 2.72 27.67 -1.24
CA SER A 153 3.97 26.90 -1.21
C SER A 153 3.73 25.43 -0.99
N LEU A 154 2.81 25.05 -0.11
CA LEU A 154 2.48 23.66 0.15
C LEU A 154 1.86 22.97 -1.10
N GLU A 155 1.03 23.68 -1.87
CA GLU A 155 0.53 23.14 -3.15
C GLU A 155 1.67 22.86 -4.14
N LYS A 156 2.68 23.73 -4.19
CA LYS A 156 3.86 23.54 -5.05
C LYS A 156 4.70 22.35 -4.57
N GLU A 157 4.89 22.20 -3.29
CA GLU A 157 5.63 21.08 -2.69
C GLU A 157 4.92 19.75 -2.94
N ILE A 158 3.59 19.69 -2.79
CA ILE A 158 2.80 18.49 -3.11
C ILE A 158 2.94 18.11 -4.59
N LYS A 159 2.86 19.08 -5.51
CA LYS A 159 3.04 18.82 -6.93
C LYS A 159 4.45 18.30 -7.25
N ALA A 160 5.47 18.83 -6.59
CA ALA A 160 6.85 18.39 -6.74
C ALA A 160 7.01 16.95 -6.23
N GLU A 161 6.45 16.65 -5.05
CA GLU A 161 6.50 15.30 -4.46
C GLU A 161 5.76 14.26 -5.31
N MET A 162 4.60 14.61 -5.86
CA MET A 162 3.86 13.74 -6.78
C MET A 162 4.61 13.41 -8.07
N SER A 163 5.52 14.27 -8.50
CA SER A 163 6.38 14.05 -9.68
C SER A 163 7.68 13.36 -9.35
N SER A 164 8.01 13.23 -8.06
CA SER A 164 9.20 12.52 -7.59
C SER A 164 8.98 11.00 -7.56
N ASN A 165 10.08 10.24 -7.70
CA ASN A 165 10.06 8.81 -7.45
C ASN A 165 10.79 8.55 -6.12
N PRO A 166 10.07 8.35 -5.00
CA PRO A 166 10.69 8.14 -3.69
C PRO A 166 11.57 6.89 -3.61
N ASP A 167 11.38 5.95 -4.53
CA ASP A 167 12.12 4.68 -4.58
C ASP A 167 13.28 4.71 -5.60
N GLU A 168 13.57 5.85 -6.23
CA GLU A 168 14.57 5.93 -7.30
C GLU A 168 15.95 5.49 -6.86
N GLU A 169 16.38 5.92 -5.69
CA GLU A 169 17.67 5.53 -5.11
C GLU A 169 17.74 4.04 -4.77
N TRP A 170 16.65 3.51 -4.21
CA TRP A 170 16.54 2.08 -3.90
C TRP A 170 16.50 1.23 -5.17
N GLN A 171 15.75 1.69 -6.18
CA GLN A 171 15.64 1.02 -7.48
C GLN A 171 16.98 1.05 -8.24
N SER A 172 17.72 2.16 -8.19
CA SER A 172 19.01 2.29 -8.86
C SER A 172 20.11 1.45 -8.24
N LYS A 173 20.11 1.30 -6.92
CA LYS A 173 21.11 0.53 -6.18
C LYS A 173 20.94 -0.99 -6.30
N ARG A 174 19.74 -1.46 -6.64
CA ARG A 174 19.39 -2.88 -6.74
C ARG A 174 19.04 -3.29 -8.17
N ASN A 175 19.70 -2.69 -9.14
CA ASN A 175 19.51 -2.92 -10.57
C ASN A 175 19.85 -4.36 -10.98
N GLY A 176 18.88 -5.26 -10.80
CA GLY A 176 18.78 -6.44 -11.63
C GLY A 176 17.80 -6.16 -12.78
N ASP A 177 17.82 -7.02 -13.76
CA ASP A 177 17.01 -7.01 -14.96
C ASP A 177 15.48 -6.92 -14.69
N ILE A 178 15.09 -7.20 -13.44
CA ILE A 178 13.71 -7.21 -12.95
C ILE A 178 13.25 -5.81 -12.52
N SER A 179 14.17 -4.89 -12.19
CA SER A 179 13.78 -3.55 -11.70
C SER A 179 13.08 -2.69 -12.77
N SER A 180 13.38 -2.92 -14.04
CA SER A 180 12.69 -2.27 -15.16
C SER A 180 11.23 -2.70 -15.32
N PHE A 181 10.89 -3.86 -14.78
CA PHE A 181 9.55 -4.44 -14.79
C PHE A 181 8.68 -3.89 -13.65
N LEU A 182 9.29 -3.30 -12.63
CA LEU A 182 8.60 -2.78 -11.46
C LEU A 182 7.74 -1.56 -11.81
N PRO A 183 6.43 -1.63 -11.52
CA PRO A 183 5.57 -0.48 -11.66
C PRO A 183 5.93 0.53 -10.56
N LYS A 184 6.44 1.67 -10.97
CA LYS A 184 6.86 2.75 -10.08
C LYS A 184 5.63 3.51 -9.55
N GLY A 185 5.25 3.29 -8.30
CA GLY A 185 4.23 4.08 -7.61
C GLY A 185 2.83 4.16 -8.27
N GLN A 186 2.58 3.36 -9.29
CA GLN A 186 1.33 3.36 -10.05
C GLN A 186 0.29 2.45 -9.42
N ALA A 187 -0.97 2.82 -9.58
CA ALA A 187 -2.12 1.99 -9.25
C ALA A 187 -2.61 1.21 -10.47
N GLY A 188 -3.21 0.03 -10.23
CA GLY A 188 -3.84 -0.77 -11.28
C GLY A 188 -2.90 -1.68 -12.07
N ASN A 189 -1.67 -1.86 -11.63
CA ASN A 189 -0.72 -2.77 -12.30
C ASN A 189 -1.18 -4.22 -12.34
N TRP A 190 -2.03 -4.61 -11.40
CA TRP A 190 -2.61 -5.95 -11.34
C TRP A 190 -3.41 -6.29 -12.61
N GLN A 191 -4.05 -5.31 -13.26
CA GLN A 191 -4.84 -5.53 -14.48
C GLN A 191 -3.99 -6.13 -15.61
N ARG A 192 -2.72 -5.79 -15.65
CA ARG A 192 -1.76 -6.28 -16.64
C ARG A 192 -1.04 -7.54 -16.23
N LEU A 193 -0.77 -7.70 -14.93
CA LEU A 193 0.12 -8.73 -14.40
C LEU A 193 -0.59 -9.97 -13.86
N PHE A 194 -1.89 -9.87 -13.52
CA PHE A 194 -2.65 -11.01 -13.05
C PHE A 194 -3.14 -11.86 -14.22
N THR A 195 -2.92 -13.15 -14.12
CA THR A 195 -3.63 -14.14 -14.95
C THR A 195 -5.06 -14.34 -14.43
N GLU A 196 -5.92 -15.00 -15.21
CA GLU A 196 -7.27 -15.35 -14.74
C GLU A 196 -7.24 -16.24 -13.49
N ARG A 197 -6.25 -17.16 -13.40
CA ARG A 197 -6.02 -17.96 -12.20
C ARG A 197 -5.74 -17.05 -10.98
N ASP A 198 -4.89 -16.07 -11.14
CA ASP A 198 -4.49 -15.19 -10.02
C ASP A 198 -5.68 -14.36 -9.50
N LYS A 199 -6.53 -13.90 -10.45
CA LYS A 199 -7.78 -13.21 -10.10
C LYS A 199 -8.72 -14.11 -9.30
N VAL A 200 -8.91 -15.36 -9.74
CA VAL A 200 -9.76 -16.33 -9.05
C VAL A 200 -9.25 -16.58 -7.63
N VAL A 201 -7.97 -16.92 -7.47
CA VAL A 201 -7.38 -17.24 -6.17
C VAL A 201 -7.41 -16.04 -5.22
N PHE A 202 -7.10 -14.84 -5.72
CA PHE A 202 -7.15 -13.63 -4.91
C PHE A 202 -8.59 -13.27 -4.48
N LYS A 203 -9.54 -13.39 -5.41
CA LYS A 203 -10.97 -13.11 -5.19
C LYS A 203 -11.59 -14.03 -4.12
N GLU A 204 -11.26 -15.31 -4.12
CA GLU A 204 -11.74 -16.26 -3.10
C GLU A 204 -11.46 -15.79 -1.67
N ILE A 205 -10.36 -15.08 -1.46
CA ILE A 205 -9.91 -14.65 -0.14
C ILE A 205 -10.27 -13.20 0.16
N ALA A 206 -10.06 -12.33 -0.81
CA ALA A 206 -10.07 -10.88 -0.62
C ALA A 206 -11.21 -10.16 -1.35
N GLY A 207 -12.06 -10.87 -2.09
CA GLY A 207 -13.10 -10.27 -2.92
C GLY A 207 -14.06 -9.38 -2.13
N GLU A 208 -14.57 -9.86 -1.00
CA GLU A 208 -15.46 -9.08 -0.13
C GLU A 208 -14.79 -7.82 0.42
N MET A 209 -13.51 -7.91 0.77
CA MET A 209 -12.75 -6.76 1.27
C MET A 209 -12.50 -5.72 0.18
N LEU A 210 -12.27 -6.14 -1.07
CA LEU A 210 -12.19 -5.24 -2.22
C LEU A 210 -13.51 -4.49 -2.44
N VAL A 211 -14.65 -5.16 -2.29
CA VAL A 211 -15.97 -4.53 -2.38
C VAL A 211 -16.20 -3.56 -1.21
N LYS A 212 -15.90 -3.97 0.01
CA LYS A 212 -16.02 -3.13 1.21
C LYS A 212 -15.25 -1.81 1.06
N TRP A 213 -14.01 -1.88 0.55
CA TRP A 213 -13.15 -0.71 0.32
C TRP A 213 -13.38 -0.04 -1.05
N LYS A 214 -14.43 -0.44 -1.78
CA LYS A 214 -14.84 0.16 -3.08
C LYS A 214 -13.76 0.09 -4.17
N TYR A 215 -12.91 -0.93 -4.12
CA TYR A 215 -12.03 -1.28 -5.23
C TYR A 215 -12.80 -2.00 -6.33
N GLU A 216 -13.85 -2.73 -5.93
CA GLU A 216 -14.77 -3.41 -6.84
C GLU A 216 -16.23 -3.10 -6.48
N LYS A 217 -17.11 -3.19 -7.48
CA LYS A 217 -18.57 -3.00 -7.28
C LYS A 217 -19.27 -4.27 -6.82
N GLY A 218 -18.64 -5.41 -7.02
CA GLY A 218 -19.20 -6.73 -6.70
C GLY A 218 -18.14 -7.80 -6.92
N LEU A 219 -18.52 -9.07 -6.89
CA LEU A 219 -17.59 -10.20 -7.04
C LEU A 219 -17.37 -10.65 -8.50
N ASN A 220 -17.96 -9.96 -9.47
CA ASN A 220 -17.86 -10.31 -10.91
C ASN A 220 -16.84 -9.40 -11.61
N TRP A 221 -15.56 -9.61 -11.30
CA TRP A 221 -14.43 -8.88 -11.90
C TRP A 221 -13.31 -9.83 -12.28
#